data_d247b419bd00d05821f61cc096ca50fc
#
_entry.id   d247b419bd00d05821f61cc096ca50fc
#
_cell.length_a   1.000
_cell.length_b   1.000
_cell.length_c   1.000
_cell.angle_alpha   90.00
_cell.angle_beta   90.00
_cell.angle_gamma   90.00
#
_symmetry.space_group_name_H-M   'P 1'
#
loop_
_entity.id
_entity.type
_entity.pdbx_description
1 polymer ?
#
loop_
_entity_poly.entity_id
_entity_poly.type
_entity_poly.pdbx_seq_one_letter_code
_entity_poly.pdbx_strand_id
1 'polypeptide(L)'
;LAQRWIGVQVRLGGSEHRGVDVSGADDSCALGTAAITRRNQAWTTVQTLEEGWADHQVQRSSTHPVAAEIHDLHDVEVNFDGITYAKGASVLAALVGYVGRENFFAGIQRYLAAHAYANAELSDLLRELEAVSGRDLSTWTRLWLQEAGVTTLRTQPATDADGLIPQATVRQGSPADAPASLRPHRVAIGCYNLTGQGAEARLERTDRIGLEVGGWLTEVPGLVGTKRADVLVLNDDDLTYAKVRLDEDSLSFGLEHIEAFTESLPRSIVLASPCDMVRDGELAASRFLDAALRALGVEEPPSVIQGLLGRITTCLSGFLPPTVPRDLAPGTAARLLQLARAAHPGSDQPHQPVRALAAHHLHDAPPPGTA
;
A
#
# COMPACT_ATOMS: atom_id res chain seq x y z
N LEU A 1 18.41 2.31 14.56
CA LEU A 1 19.42 1.27 14.81
C LEU A 1 19.69 0.46 13.54
N ALA A 2 18.65 -0.02 12.82
CA ALA A 2 18.81 -0.77 11.58
C ALA A 2 19.49 0.06 10.47
N GLN A 3 19.09 1.32 10.25
CA GLN A 3 19.72 2.25 9.32
C GLN A 3 21.22 2.44 9.59
N ARG A 4 21.62 2.56 10.86
CA ARG A 4 23.03 2.66 11.23
C ARG A 4 23.79 1.35 11.01
N TRP A 5 23.14 0.22 11.17
CA TRP A 5 23.79 -1.09 11.08
C TRP A 5 24.08 -1.46 9.62
N ILE A 6 23.11 -1.31 8.73
CA ILE A 6 23.27 -1.62 7.30
C ILE A 6 24.16 -0.58 6.64
N GLY A 7 23.94 0.71 6.89
CA GLY A 7 24.72 1.79 6.27
C GLY A 7 26.16 1.94 6.81
N VAL A 8 26.53 1.27 7.91
CA VAL A 8 27.91 1.29 8.46
C VAL A 8 28.72 0.06 8.01
N GLN A 9 28.08 -1.09 7.82
CA GLN A 9 28.79 -2.32 7.49
C GLN A 9 29.04 -2.53 6.00
N VAL A 10 28.12 -2.10 5.14
CA VAL A 10 28.27 -2.20 3.69
C VAL A 10 27.73 -0.92 3.05
N ARG A 11 28.49 -0.31 2.15
CA ARG A 11 28.03 0.80 1.32
C ARG A 11 27.85 0.31 -0.11
N LEU A 12 26.66 0.49 -0.67
CA LEU A 12 26.47 0.31 -2.10
C LEU A 12 27.27 1.38 -2.85
N GLY A 13 28.12 0.94 -3.76
CA GLY A 13 28.94 1.81 -4.60
C GLY A 13 28.11 2.46 -5.70
N GLY A 14 28.30 3.76 -5.90
CA GLY A 14 27.61 4.52 -6.94
C GLY A 14 26.34 5.23 -6.48
N SER A 15 25.98 6.30 -7.19
CA SER A 15 24.79 7.11 -6.93
C SER A 15 23.49 6.39 -7.30
N GLU A 16 23.57 5.45 -8.24
CA GLU A 16 22.46 4.68 -8.82
C GLU A 16 21.76 3.76 -7.81
N HIS A 17 22.47 3.37 -6.72
CA HIS A 17 21.98 2.37 -5.76
C HIS A 17 21.56 2.97 -4.42
N ARG A 18 21.63 4.29 -4.24
CA ARG A 18 21.24 4.95 -2.98
C ARG A 18 19.78 4.71 -2.60
N GLY A 19 18.90 4.66 -3.59
CA GLY A 19 17.48 4.37 -3.36
C GLY A 19 17.25 3.01 -2.72
N VAL A 20 17.94 1.98 -3.18
CA VAL A 20 17.83 0.61 -2.62
C VAL A 20 18.43 0.53 -1.21
N ASP A 21 19.50 1.27 -0.93
CA ASP A 21 20.15 1.31 0.39
C ASP A 21 19.23 1.94 1.44
N VAL A 22 18.61 3.06 1.11
CA VAL A 22 17.66 3.77 1.97
C VAL A 22 16.37 2.96 2.15
N SER A 23 15.82 2.43 1.08
CA SER A 23 14.64 1.56 1.09
C SER A 23 14.85 0.32 1.97
N GLY A 24 16.02 -0.31 1.89
CA GLY A 24 16.39 -1.44 2.74
C GLY A 24 16.47 -1.09 4.22
N ALA A 25 16.87 0.16 4.54
CA ALA A 25 16.90 0.65 5.90
C ALA A 25 15.48 0.89 6.46
N ASP A 26 14.56 1.42 5.67
CA ASP A 26 13.18 1.70 6.08
C ASP A 26 12.39 0.39 6.30
N ASP A 27 12.48 -0.57 5.38
CA ASP A 27 11.89 -1.90 5.53
C ASP A 27 12.45 -2.65 6.75
N SER A 28 13.78 -2.58 6.97
CA SER A 28 14.43 -3.16 8.16
C SER A 28 13.98 -2.48 9.46
N CYS A 29 13.67 -1.19 9.42
CA CYS A 29 13.09 -0.47 10.57
C CYS A 29 11.68 -0.95 10.89
N ALA A 30 10.83 -1.14 9.88
CA ALA A 30 9.47 -1.66 10.05
C ALA A 30 9.48 -3.10 10.60
N LEU A 31 10.32 -3.98 10.03
CA LEU A 31 10.54 -5.35 10.51
C LEU A 31 11.05 -5.37 11.95
N GLY A 32 12.08 -4.56 12.26
CA GLY A 32 12.66 -4.47 13.59
C GLY A 32 11.66 -3.93 14.62
N THR A 33 10.87 -2.93 14.25
CA THR A 33 9.84 -2.35 15.11
C THR A 33 8.74 -3.37 15.39
N ALA A 34 8.23 -4.06 14.39
CA ALA A 34 7.22 -5.10 14.56
C ALA A 34 7.73 -6.24 15.45
N ALA A 35 8.98 -6.70 15.25
CA ALA A 35 9.58 -7.79 16.01
C ALA A 35 9.85 -7.41 17.49
N ILE A 36 10.36 -6.20 17.74
CA ILE A 36 10.73 -5.75 19.09
C ILE A 36 9.50 -5.34 19.90
N THR A 37 8.57 -4.60 19.28
CA THR A 37 7.39 -4.07 19.96
C THR A 37 6.24 -5.06 20.02
N ARG A 38 6.30 -6.15 19.22
CA ARG A 38 5.21 -7.11 19.01
C ARG A 38 3.91 -6.44 18.51
N ARG A 39 4.04 -5.28 17.83
CA ARG A 39 2.93 -4.53 17.27
C ARG A 39 2.94 -4.68 15.75
N ASN A 40 1.89 -5.27 15.20
CA ASN A 40 1.71 -5.40 13.75
C ASN A 40 1.39 -4.06 13.07
N GLN A 41 1.23 -2.99 13.84
CA GLN A 41 0.90 -1.65 13.36
C GLN A 41 1.98 -1.02 12.47
N ALA A 42 3.24 -1.49 12.55
CA ALA A 42 4.32 -0.99 11.70
C ALA A 42 4.01 -1.20 10.20
N TRP A 43 3.48 -2.36 9.84
CA TRP A 43 3.10 -2.66 8.45
C TRP A 43 1.92 -1.81 7.96
N THR A 44 0.91 -1.62 8.80
CA THR A 44 -0.20 -0.74 8.48
C THR A 44 0.26 0.71 8.28
N THR A 45 1.28 1.15 9.03
CA THR A 45 1.90 2.47 8.86
C THR A 45 2.58 2.58 7.51
N VAL A 46 3.37 1.59 7.11
CA VAL A 46 4.04 1.53 5.79
C VAL A 46 2.98 1.61 4.69
N GLN A 47 1.98 0.74 4.71
CA GLN A 47 0.91 0.72 3.72
C GLN A 47 0.16 2.06 3.63
N THR A 48 -0.12 2.70 4.76
CA THR A 48 -1.00 3.88 4.78
C THR A 48 -0.25 5.17 4.45
N LEU A 49 0.97 5.35 4.96
CA LEU A 49 1.76 6.58 4.79
C LEU A 49 2.74 6.47 3.63
N GLU A 50 3.58 5.43 3.64
CA GLU A 50 4.68 5.29 2.69
C GLU A 50 4.13 4.97 1.29
N GLU A 51 3.32 3.94 1.15
CA GLU A 51 2.73 3.59 -0.14
C GLU A 51 1.80 4.69 -0.67
N GLY A 52 1.05 5.37 0.20
CA GLY A 52 0.24 6.52 -0.19
C GLY A 52 1.06 7.66 -0.80
N TRP A 53 2.28 7.89 -0.34
CA TRP A 53 3.22 8.84 -0.93
C TRP A 53 3.76 8.34 -2.27
N ALA A 54 4.17 7.07 -2.35
CA ALA A 54 4.62 6.44 -3.59
C ALA A 54 3.54 6.46 -4.67
N ASP A 55 2.31 6.11 -4.32
CA ASP A 55 1.15 6.07 -5.23
C ASP A 55 0.85 7.43 -5.85
N HIS A 56 1.06 8.50 -5.10
CA HIS A 56 0.86 9.84 -5.62
C HIS A 56 1.90 10.22 -6.68
N GLN A 57 3.11 9.68 -6.61
CA GLN A 57 4.20 10.02 -7.52
C GLN A 57 4.32 9.06 -8.70
N VAL A 58 4.13 7.77 -8.48
CA VAL A 58 4.26 6.75 -9.52
C VAL A 58 3.25 6.91 -10.67
N GLN A 59 2.17 7.63 -10.43
CA GLN A 59 1.09 7.89 -11.39
C GLN A 59 1.23 9.23 -12.13
N ARG A 60 2.29 9.99 -11.89
CA ARG A 60 2.58 11.23 -12.60
C ARG A 60 3.37 10.98 -13.87
N SER A 61 3.34 11.94 -14.79
CA SER A 61 4.18 11.93 -15.99
C SER A 61 5.69 11.97 -15.67
N SER A 62 6.06 12.41 -14.46
CA SER A 62 7.43 12.40 -13.94
C SER A 62 7.84 11.08 -13.28
N THR A 63 7.06 10.01 -13.46
CA THR A 63 7.40 8.69 -12.90
C THR A 63 8.73 8.18 -13.45
N HIS A 64 9.53 7.57 -12.60
CA HIS A 64 10.84 7.02 -12.93
C HIS A 64 11.06 5.63 -12.30
N PRO A 65 12.07 4.86 -12.72
CA PRO A 65 12.47 3.62 -12.06
C PRO A 65 12.95 3.84 -10.62
N VAL A 66 12.84 2.82 -9.77
CA VAL A 66 13.43 2.86 -8.41
C VAL A 66 14.95 2.99 -8.49
N ALA A 67 15.59 2.22 -9.39
CA ALA A 67 17.00 2.35 -9.73
C ALA A 67 17.14 3.23 -10.97
N ALA A 68 17.05 4.54 -10.78
CA ALA A 68 17.23 5.53 -11.85
C ALA A 68 18.72 5.77 -12.13
N GLU A 69 19.07 6.05 -13.40
CA GLU A 69 20.40 6.51 -13.75
C GLU A 69 20.60 7.94 -13.25
N ILE A 70 21.71 8.16 -12.55
CA ILE A 70 22.06 9.45 -11.93
C ILE A 70 23.37 9.94 -12.53
N HIS A 71 23.29 10.99 -13.32
CA HIS A 71 24.45 11.58 -14.02
C HIS A 71 25.02 12.78 -13.27
N ASP A 72 24.19 13.55 -12.55
CA ASP A 72 24.59 14.75 -11.85
C ASP A 72 23.79 15.00 -10.57
N LEU A 73 24.07 16.14 -9.89
CA LEU A 73 23.38 16.53 -8.66
C LEU A 73 21.91 16.90 -8.88
N HIS A 74 21.56 17.38 -10.06
CA HIS A 74 20.17 17.69 -10.40
C HIS A 74 19.33 16.42 -10.47
N ASP A 75 19.86 15.35 -11.08
CA ASP A 75 19.22 14.04 -11.09
C ASP A 75 18.99 13.51 -9.69
N VAL A 76 19.94 13.73 -8.77
CA VAL A 76 19.77 13.37 -7.34
C VAL A 76 18.60 14.12 -6.72
N GLU A 77 18.50 15.43 -6.94
CA GLU A 77 17.43 16.25 -6.36
C GLU A 77 16.04 15.83 -6.88
N VAL A 78 15.95 15.55 -8.18
CA VAL A 78 14.68 15.16 -8.83
C VAL A 78 14.23 13.76 -8.42
N ASN A 79 15.17 12.83 -8.23
CA ASN A 79 14.87 11.44 -7.86
C ASN A 79 14.83 11.21 -6.32
N PHE A 80 14.96 12.27 -5.51
CA PHE A 80 14.87 12.17 -4.06
C PHE A 80 13.41 12.28 -3.59
N ASP A 81 12.61 11.29 -3.93
CA ASP A 81 11.16 11.34 -3.85
C ASP A 81 10.53 10.04 -3.30
N GLY A 82 9.19 9.96 -3.30
CA GLY A 82 8.44 8.79 -2.84
C GLY A 82 8.65 7.52 -3.68
N ILE A 83 9.13 7.64 -4.93
CA ILE A 83 9.46 6.45 -5.74
C ILE A 83 10.74 5.83 -5.21
N THR A 84 11.78 6.61 -5.01
CA THR A 84 13.06 6.13 -4.49
C THR A 84 12.92 5.56 -3.09
N TYR A 85 12.17 6.24 -2.21
CA TYR A 85 12.04 5.85 -0.81
C TYR A 85 10.89 4.84 -0.59
N ALA A 86 9.67 5.28 -0.74
CA ALA A 86 8.51 4.53 -0.32
C ALA A 86 8.19 3.35 -1.25
N LYS A 87 8.17 3.57 -2.58
CA LYS A 87 8.04 2.46 -3.53
C LYS A 87 9.23 1.51 -3.43
N GLY A 88 10.46 2.04 -3.26
CA GLY A 88 11.64 1.22 -3.07
C GLY A 88 11.52 0.29 -1.86
N ALA A 89 11.02 0.77 -0.71
CA ALA A 89 10.77 -0.05 0.47
C ALA A 89 9.71 -1.14 0.19
N SER A 90 8.58 -0.77 -0.43
CA SER A 90 7.53 -1.74 -0.80
C SER A 90 8.01 -2.78 -1.82
N VAL A 91 8.90 -2.40 -2.74
CA VAL A 91 9.52 -3.34 -3.69
C VAL A 91 10.45 -4.31 -2.97
N LEU A 92 11.21 -3.87 -1.96
CA LEU A 92 12.01 -4.78 -1.13
C LEU A 92 11.14 -5.72 -0.29
N ALA A 93 10.03 -5.24 0.28
CA ALA A 93 9.06 -6.10 0.95
C ALA A 93 8.47 -7.14 -0.01
N ALA A 94 8.17 -6.75 -1.26
CA ALA A 94 7.75 -7.67 -2.31
C ALA A 94 8.85 -8.70 -2.66
N LEU A 95 10.13 -8.32 -2.65
CA LEU A 95 11.25 -9.25 -2.85
C LEU A 95 11.32 -10.28 -1.72
N VAL A 96 11.13 -9.84 -0.46
CA VAL A 96 11.04 -10.76 0.70
C VAL A 96 9.92 -11.78 0.48
N GLY A 97 8.73 -11.34 0.04
CA GLY A 97 7.62 -12.22 -0.29
C GLY A 97 7.94 -13.18 -1.45
N TYR A 98 8.66 -12.71 -2.46
CA TYR A 98 8.99 -13.46 -3.67
C TYR A 98 10.06 -14.55 -3.44
N VAL A 99 11.16 -14.23 -2.74
CA VAL A 99 12.22 -15.19 -2.46
C VAL A 99 11.95 -16.05 -1.22
N GLY A 100 11.03 -15.63 -0.37
CA GLY A 100 10.73 -16.21 0.93
C GLY A 100 11.60 -15.61 2.05
N ARG A 101 10.97 -15.36 3.20
CA ARG A 101 11.57 -14.65 4.35
C ARG A 101 12.89 -15.28 4.83
N GLU A 102 12.91 -16.61 4.95
CA GLU A 102 14.12 -17.33 5.42
C GLU A 102 15.29 -17.20 4.44
N ASN A 103 15.00 -17.34 3.15
CA ASN A 103 15.98 -17.16 2.09
C ASN A 103 16.48 -15.72 2.04
N PHE A 104 15.59 -14.73 2.20
CA PHE A 104 15.98 -13.33 2.22
C PHE A 104 16.99 -13.04 3.34
N PHE A 105 16.70 -13.45 4.57
CA PHE A 105 17.63 -13.24 5.68
C PHE A 105 18.94 -14.02 5.53
N ALA A 106 18.90 -15.24 5.01
CA ALA A 106 20.11 -16.01 4.73
C ALA A 106 20.96 -15.32 3.66
N GLY A 107 20.35 -14.80 2.59
CA GLY A 107 21.04 -14.04 1.53
C GLY A 107 21.64 -12.73 2.06
N ILE A 108 20.91 -11.95 2.85
CA ILE A 108 21.43 -10.74 3.51
C ILE A 108 22.62 -11.08 4.41
N GLN A 109 22.54 -12.14 5.21
CA GLN A 109 23.64 -12.56 6.08
C GLN A 109 24.91 -12.90 5.27
N ARG A 110 24.79 -13.62 4.16
CA ARG A 110 25.90 -13.94 3.27
C ARG A 110 26.47 -12.69 2.61
N TYR A 111 25.61 -11.83 2.09
CA TYR A 111 25.98 -10.54 1.49
C TYR A 111 26.79 -9.68 2.46
N LEU A 112 26.30 -9.48 3.68
CA LEU A 112 26.99 -8.70 4.71
C LEU A 112 28.34 -9.33 5.11
N ALA A 113 28.41 -10.66 5.18
CA ALA A 113 29.66 -11.36 5.51
C ALA A 113 30.72 -11.22 4.40
N ALA A 114 30.27 -11.31 3.12
CA ALA A 114 31.16 -11.22 1.97
C ALA A 114 31.70 -9.79 1.74
N HIS A 115 30.92 -8.77 2.07
CA HIS A 115 31.25 -7.37 1.78
C HIS A 115 31.45 -6.52 3.04
N ALA A 116 31.70 -7.13 4.21
CA ALA A 116 31.89 -6.42 5.48
C ALA A 116 33.03 -5.39 5.37
N TYR A 117 32.72 -4.12 5.72
CA TYR A 117 33.63 -2.97 5.67
C TYR A 117 34.12 -2.61 4.24
N ALA A 118 33.47 -3.11 3.21
CA ALA A 118 33.77 -2.83 1.82
C ALA A 118 32.60 -2.13 1.12
N ASN A 119 32.82 -1.73 -0.14
CA ASN A 119 31.73 -1.31 -1.02
C ASN A 119 31.15 -2.56 -1.72
N ALA A 120 29.86 -2.47 -2.04
CA ALA A 120 29.16 -3.50 -2.80
C ALA A 120 28.17 -2.85 -3.78
N GLU A 121 27.67 -3.64 -4.70
CA GLU A 121 26.65 -3.24 -5.68
C GLU A 121 25.35 -4.02 -5.44
N LEU A 122 24.25 -3.54 -6.02
CA LEU A 122 22.96 -4.25 -5.97
C LEU A 122 23.06 -5.67 -6.51
N SER A 123 23.86 -5.86 -7.57
CA SER A 123 24.15 -7.16 -8.16
C SER A 123 24.78 -8.16 -7.16
N ASP A 124 25.55 -7.69 -6.21
CA ASP A 124 26.15 -8.54 -5.16
C ASP A 124 25.09 -9.08 -4.21
N LEU A 125 24.14 -8.23 -3.81
CA LEU A 125 23.00 -8.62 -2.98
C LEU A 125 22.12 -9.64 -3.73
N LEU A 126 21.74 -9.32 -4.97
CA LEU A 126 20.88 -10.19 -5.77
C LEU A 126 21.50 -11.55 -6.00
N ARG A 127 22.81 -11.64 -6.27
CA ARG A 127 23.55 -12.90 -6.43
C ARG A 127 23.44 -13.79 -5.18
N GLU A 128 23.57 -13.21 -3.98
CA GLU A 128 23.43 -13.99 -2.75
C GLU A 128 21.99 -14.45 -2.52
N LEU A 129 20.99 -13.62 -2.88
CA LEU A 129 19.58 -13.98 -2.80
C LEU A 129 19.23 -15.09 -3.81
N GLU A 130 19.75 -15.04 -5.04
CA GLU A 130 19.61 -16.11 -6.03
C GLU A 130 20.23 -17.43 -5.55
N ALA A 131 21.44 -17.36 -4.98
CA ALA A 131 22.15 -18.54 -4.50
C ALA A 131 21.42 -19.27 -3.37
N VAL A 132 20.69 -18.56 -2.49
CA VAL A 132 19.96 -19.17 -1.37
C VAL A 132 18.52 -19.54 -1.74
N SER A 133 17.86 -18.76 -2.61
CA SER A 133 16.46 -19.00 -2.99
C SER A 133 16.30 -20.00 -4.14
N GLY A 134 17.36 -20.17 -4.95
CA GLY A 134 17.31 -20.96 -6.19
C GLY A 134 16.47 -20.30 -7.31
N ARG A 135 16.10 -19.01 -7.15
CA ARG A 135 15.32 -18.26 -8.14
C ARG A 135 16.25 -17.35 -8.96
N ASP A 136 16.01 -17.27 -10.26
CA ASP A 136 16.59 -16.24 -11.13
C ASP A 136 15.84 -14.90 -10.87
N LEU A 137 16.58 -13.91 -10.43
CA LEU A 137 16.06 -12.57 -10.12
C LEU A 137 16.29 -11.56 -11.26
N SER A 138 16.90 -11.94 -12.37
CA SER A 138 17.22 -11.03 -13.46
C SER A 138 15.98 -10.34 -14.04
N THR A 139 14.94 -11.09 -14.37
CA THR A 139 13.67 -10.57 -14.85
C THR A 139 12.94 -9.77 -13.78
N TRP A 140 12.96 -10.24 -12.53
CA TRP A 140 12.35 -9.52 -11.40
C TRP A 140 13.01 -8.16 -11.21
N THR A 141 14.33 -8.10 -11.17
CA THR A 141 15.13 -6.88 -11.02
C THR A 141 14.82 -5.85 -12.11
N ARG A 142 14.84 -6.29 -13.37
CA ARG A 142 14.52 -5.42 -14.51
C ARG A 142 13.13 -4.80 -14.37
N LEU A 143 12.11 -5.62 -14.11
CA LEU A 143 10.72 -5.18 -14.06
C LEU A 143 10.41 -4.32 -12.84
N TRP A 144 11.01 -4.61 -11.68
CA TRP A 144 10.68 -3.94 -10.43
C TRP A 144 11.56 -2.72 -10.13
N LEU A 145 12.85 -2.80 -10.46
CA LEU A 145 13.82 -1.76 -10.12
C LEU A 145 14.15 -0.85 -11.29
N GLN A 146 14.18 -1.36 -12.53
CA GLN A 146 14.65 -0.62 -13.70
C GLN A 146 13.51 -0.13 -14.61
N GLU A 147 12.27 -0.53 -14.37
CA GLU A 147 11.11 -0.06 -15.12
C GLU A 147 10.19 0.79 -14.23
N ALA A 148 9.76 1.93 -14.77
CA ALA A 148 8.83 2.85 -14.10
C ALA A 148 7.40 2.28 -14.02
N GLY A 149 6.55 2.94 -13.25
CA GLY A 149 5.12 2.66 -13.16
C GLY A 149 4.74 1.58 -12.14
N VAL A 150 3.46 1.22 -12.14
CA VAL A 150 2.83 0.24 -11.24
C VAL A 150 1.83 -0.59 -12.03
N THR A 151 1.64 -1.85 -11.67
CA THR A 151 0.61 -2.70 -12.27
C THR A 151 -0.66 -2.71 -11.42
N THR A 152 -1.79 -2.96 -12.08
CA THR A 152 -3.09 -3.13 -11.41
C THR A 152 -3.42 -4.62 -11.35
N LEU A 153 -3.78 -5.10 -10.17
CA LEU A 153 -4.27 -6.45 -9.94
C LEU A 153 -5.77 -6.41 -9.63
N ARG A 154 -6.55 -7.25 -10.29
CA ARG A 154 -8.01 -7.32 -10.12
C ARG A 154 -8.44 -8.76 -9.91
N THR A 155 -9.16 -9.04 -8.82
CA THR A 155 -9.85 -10.34 -8.63
C THR A 155 -11.11 -10.41 -9.47
N GLN A 156 -11.34 -11.59 -10.06
CA GLN A 156 -12.52 -11.90 -10.85
C GLN A 156 -13.06 -13.30 -10.47
N PRO A 157 -13.74 -13.42 -9.33
CA PRO A 157 -14.43 -14.65 -8.97
C PRO A 157 -15.76 -14.73 -9.74
N ALA A 158 -16.07 -15.88 -10.31
CA ALA A 158 -17.43 -16.22 -10.70
C ALA A 158 -18.13 -16.84 -9.47
N THR A 159 -19.43 -16.55 -9.30
CA THR A 159 -20.23 -17.16 -8.22
C THR A 159 -21.48 -17.77 -8.85
N ASP A 160 -21.76 -19.03 -8.50
CA ASP A 160 -22.95 -19.72 -8.96
C ASP A 160 -24.19 -19.45 -8.07
N ALA A 161 -25.32 -20.05 -8.42
CA ALA A 161 -26.58 -19.87 -7.68
C ALA A 161 -26.54 -20.43 -6.24
N ASP A 162 -25.64 -21.36 -5.94
CA ASP A 162 -25.46 -21.97 -4.62
C ASP A 162 -24.43 -21.19 -3.78
N GLY A 163 -23.85 -20.14 -4.33
CA GLY A 163 -22.81 -19.31 -3.69
C GLY A 163 -21.42 -19.95 -3.70
N LEU A 164 -21.21 -20.97 -4.56
CA LEU A 164 -19.89 -21.55 -4.78
C LEU A 164 -19.14 -20.79 -5.87
N ILE A 165 -17.81 -20.89 -5.85
CA ILE A 165 -16.93 -20.26 -6.84
C ILE A 165 -16.49 -21.35 -7.85
N PRO A 166 -17.14 -21.47 -9.03
CA PRO A 166 -16.72 -22.41 -10.07
C PRO A 166 -15.42 -22.01 -10.76
N GLN A 167 -15.10 -20.72 -10.77
CA GLN A 167 -13.88 -20.17 -11.37
C GLN A 167 -13.48 -18.89 -10.67
N ALA A 168 -12.19 -18.70 -10.45
CA ALA A 168 -11.61 -17.44 -9.96
C ALA A 168 -10.29 -17.16 -10.66
N THR A 169 -10.07 -15.90 -11.01
CA THR A 169 -8.83 -15.43 -11.64
C THR A 169 -8.38 -14.12 -11.02
N VAL A 170 -7.07 -13.86 -11.12
CA VAL A 170 -6.47 -12.53 -10.92
C VAL A 170 -5.98 -12.04 -12.27
N ARG A 171 -6.51 -10.91 -12.69
CA ARG A 171 -6.08 -10.21 -13.90
C ARG A 171 -5.05 -9.14 -13.53
N GLN A 172 -3.92 -9.14 -14.21
CA GLN A 172 -2.92 -8.10 -14.14
C GLN A 172 -3.04 -7.16 -15.35
N GLY A 173 -2.96 -5.85 -15.11
CA GLY A 173 -2.96 -4.82 -16.15
C GLY A 173 -1.89 -3.78 -15.91
N SER A 174 -1.54 -3.04 -16.94
CA SER A 174 -0.71 -1.85 -16.90
C SER A 174 -1.60 -0.61 -17.16
N PRO A 175 -1.25 0.58 -16.65
CA PRO A 175 -1.92 1.82 -17.07
C PRO A 175 -1.90 1.99 -18.58
N ALA A 176 -2.96 2.57 -19.15
CA ALA A 176 -3.14 2.68 -20.60
C ALA A 176 -1.98 3.44 -21.29
N ASP A 177 -1.36 4.37 -20.59
CA ASP A 177 -0.30 5.25 -21.09
C ASP A 177 1.12 4.74 -20.78
N ALA A 178 1.27 3.57 -20.13
CA ALA A 178 2.56 2.98 -19.79
C ALA A 178 2.86 1.74 -20.65
N PRO A 179 4.13 1.42 -20.90
CA PRO A 179 4.51 0.14 -21.49
C PRO A 179 3.84 -1.01 -20.74
N ALA A 180 3.37 -2.03 -21.46
CA ALA A 180 2.69 -3.18 -20.87
C ALA A 180 3.67 -4.11 -20.13
N SER A 181 4.25 -3.61 -19.05
CA SER A 181 5.18 -4.37 -18.20
C SER A 181 4.40 -5.12 -17.13
N LEU A 182 4.16 -6.40 -17.40
CA LEU A 182 3.58 -7.29 -16.40
C LEU A 182 4.67 -7.75 -15.44
N ARG A 183 4.44 -7.57 -14.15
CA ARG A 183 5.39 -7.89 -13.08
C ARG A 183 5.03 -9.22 -12.41
N PRO A 184 6.02 -10.03 -12.01
CA PRO A 184 5.76 -11.16 -11.15
C PRO A 184 5.42 -10.68 -9.73
N HIS A 185 4.29 -11.14 -9.19
CA HIS A 185 3.86 -10.81 -7.84
C HIS A 185 3.69 -12.07 -6.99
N ARG A 186 3.99 -11.97 -5.71
CA ARG A 186 3.52 -12.89 -4.69
C ARG A 186 2.42 -12.18 -3.91
N VAL A 187 1.22 -12.72 -3.91
CA VAL A 187 0.05 -12.12 -3.23
C VAL A 187 -0.65 -13.14 -2.36
N ALA A 188 -1.50 -12.67 -1.47
CA ALA A 188 -2.49 -13.48 -0.79
C ALA A 188 -3.89 -12.93 -1.08
N ILE A 189 -4.87 -13.82 -1.11
CA ILE A 189 -6.29 -13.46 -1.08
C ILE A 189 -6.82 -13.89 0.29
N GLY A 190 -7.20 -12.93 1.11
CA GLY A 190 -7.89 -13.15 2.37
C GLY A 190 -9.38 -13.32 2.17
N CYS A 191 -9.95 -14.38 2.74
CA CYS A 191 -11.40 -14.63 2.75
C CYS A 191 -11.95 -14.15 4.10
N TYR A 192 -12.81 -13.13 4.07
CA TYR A 192 -13.40 -12.55 5.28
C TYR A 192 -14.89 -12.78 5.32
N ASN A 193 -15.40 -13.21 6.47
CA ASN A 193 -16.82 -13.41 6.69
C ASN A 193 -17.29 -12.56 7.89
N LEU A 194 -18.49 -11.99 7.74
CA LEU A 194 -19.13 -11.21 8.78
C LEU A 194 -19.77 -12.12 9.81
N THR A 195 -19.47 -11.88 11.06
CA THR A 195 -20.08 -12.54 12.22
C THR A 195 -20.69 -11.49 13.14
N GLY A 196 -21.69 -11.86 13.94
CA GLY A 196 -22.41 -10.91 14.81
C GLY A 196 -23.33 -9.94 14.05
N GLN A 197 -23.87 -8.98 14.77
CA GLN A 197 -24.76 -7.94 14.22
C GLN A 197 -24.56 -6.61 14.95
N GLY A 198 -24.84 -5.51 14.26
CA GLY A 198 -24.75 -4.15 14.82
C GLY A 198 -23.34 -3.85 15.37
N ALA A 199 -23.23 -3.40 16.60
CA ALA A 199 -21.96 -3.05 17.24
C ALA A 199 -21.05 -4.27 17.52
N GLU A 200 -21.60 -5.48 17.49
CA GLU A 200 -20.86 -6.73 17.68
C GLU A 200 -20.43 -7.36 16.34
N ALA A 201 -20.79 -6.74 15.22
CA ALA A 201 -20.38 -7.21 13.89
C ALA A 201 -18.85 -7.24 13.77
N ARG A 202 -18.30 -8.35 13.26
CA ARG A 202 -16.86 -8.53 13.03
C ARG A 202 -16.64 -9.18 11.69
N LEU A 203 -15.76 -8.60 10.88
CA LEU A 203 -15.19 -9.22 9.69
C LEU A 203 -13.88 -9.89 10.06
N GLU A 204 -13.90 -11.21 10.07
CA GLU A 204 -12.76 -12.03 10.46
C GLU A 204 -12.25 -12.85 9.29
N ARG A 205 -10.93 -12.97 9.18
CA ARG A 205 -10.30 -13.79 8.14
C ARG A 205 -10.50 -15.27 8.45
N THR A 206 -11.26 -15.95 7.60
CA THR A 206 -11.58 -17.37 7.74
C THR A 206 -10.64 -18.26 6.93
N ASP A 207 -10.07 -17.72 5.85
CA ASP A 207 -9.08 -18.44 5.02
C ASP A 207 -8.13 -17.45 4.33
N ARG A 208 -6.98 -17.99 3.86
CA ARG A 208 -5.93 -17.23 3.19
C ARG A 208 -5.27 -18.05 2.09
N ILE A 209 -5.37 -17.60 0.88
CA ILE A 209 -4.87 -18.28 -0.32
C ILE A 209 -3.66 -17.54 -0.86
N GLY A 210 -2.48 -18.16 -0.76
CA GLY A 210 -1.26 -17.63 -1.37
C GLY A 210 -1.22 -17.92 -2.87
N LEU A 211 -0.77 -16.93 -3.66
CA LEU A 211 -0.77 -17.00 -5.11
C LEU A 211 0.48 -16.31 -5.68
N GLU A 212 1.09 -16.90 -6.71
CA GLU A 212 2.04 -16.23 -7.58
C GLU A 212 1.32 -15.75 -8.84
N VAL A 213 1.32 -14.44 -9.06
CA VAL A 213 0.73 -13.82 -10.25
C VAL A 213 1.83 -13.57 -11.27
N GLY A 214 1.68 -14.19 -12.45
CA GLY A 214 2.57 -13.98 -13.59
C GLY A 214 1.74 -13.85 -14.87
N GLY A 215 2.12 -12.94 -15.74
CA GLY A 215 1.35 -12.68 -16.96
C GLY A 215 0.05 -11.89 -16.70
N TRP A 216 -0.81 -11.81 -17.70
CA TRP A 216 -2.02 -10.96 -17.69
C TRP A 216 -3.22 -11.61 -16.99
N LEU A 217 -3.23 -12.93 -16.87
CA LEU A 217 -4.30 -13.71 -16.22
C LEU A 217 -3.69 -14.88 -15.44
N THR A 218 -4.08 -15.03 -14.19
CA THR A 218 -3.66 -16.12 -13.32
C THR A 218 -4.87 -16.76 -12.67
N GLU A 219 -5.01 -18.06 -12.77
CA GLU A 219 -6.07 -18.82 -12.10
C GLU A 219 -5.82 -18.87 -10.59
N VAL A 220 -6.92 -18.93 -9.82
CA VAL A 220 -6.89 -19.05 -8.35
C VAL A 220 -7.54 -20.38 -7.94
N PRO A 221 -6.85 -21.51 -8.11
CA PRO A 221 -7.44 -22.83 -7.86
C PRO A 221 -7.87 -23.01 -6.40
N GLY A 222 -7.23 -22.32 -5.45
CA GLY A 222 -7.59 -22.38 -4.04
C GLY A 222 -8.98 -21.82 -3.71
N LEU A 223 -9.59 -21.04 -4.59
CA LEU A 223 -10.97 -20.56 -4.43
C LEU A 223 -11.99 -21.47 -5.14
N VAL A 224 -11.58 -22.29 -6.09
CA VAL A 224 -12.49 -23.09 -6.89
C VAL A 224 -13.17 -24.17 -6.04
N GLY A 225 -14.51 -24.23 -6.12
CA GLY A 225 -15.34 -25.17 -5.34
C GLY A 225 -15.59 -24.73 -3.90
N THR A 226 -15.02 -23.61 -3.43
CA THR A 226 -15.30 -23.09 -2.10
C THR A 226 -16.55 -22.22 -2.10
N LYS A 227 -17.18 -22.07 -0.93
CA LYS A 227 -18.24 -21.08 -0.74
C LYS A 227 -17.60 -19.68 -0.76
N ARG A 228 -18.24 -18.76 -1.49
CA ARG A 228 -17.77 -17.37 -1.54
C ARG A 228 -17.83 -16.73 -0.16
N ALA A 229 -16.74 -16.14 0.27
CA ALA A 229 -16.70 -15.29 1.46
C ALA A 229 -17.37 -13.94 1.18
N ASP A 230 -17.79 -13.24 2.24
CA ASP A 230 -18.43 -11.93 2.13
C ASP A 230 -17.49 -10.89 1.49
N VAL A 231 -16.19 -10.96 1.83
CA VAL A 231 -15.15 -10.12 1.22
C VAL A 231 -13.93 -10.96 0.85
N LEU A 232 -13.47 -10.84 -0.39
CA LEU A 232 -12.19 -11.35 -0.88
C LEU A 232 -11.20 -10.18 -0.95
N VAL A 233 -10.25 -10.15 -0.03
CA VAL A 233 -9.23 -9.09 0.03
C VAL A 233 -8.00 -9.53 -0.77
N LEU A 234 -7.82 -8.95 -1.94
CA LEU A 234 -6.60 -9.17 -2.76
C LEU A 234 -5.42 -8.40 -2.15
N ASN A 235 -4.25 -8.98 -2.20
CA ASN A 235 -3.02 -8.51 -1.55
C ASN A 235 -3.15 -8.44 -0.02
N ASP A 236 -3.93 -9.35 0.56
CA ASP A 236 -3.99 -9.51 2.01
C ASP A 236 -2.59 -9.74 2.60
N ASP A 237 -2.30 -9.17 3.76
CA ASP A 237 -0.95 -9.06 4.36
C ASP A 237 0.03 -8.11 3.60
N ASP A 238 -0.40 -7.39 2.56
CA ASP A 238 0.37 -6.38 1.85
C ASP A 238 1.74 -6.89 1.33
N LEU A 239 1.68 -7.97 0.55
CA LEU A 239 2.87 -8.71 0.11
C LEU A 239 3.52 -8.15 -1.15
N THR A 240 2.88 -7.21 -1.85
CA THR A 240 3.38 -6.66 -3.12
C THR A 240 2.90 -5.24 -3.34
N TYR A 241 3.72 -4.44 -4.01
CA TYR A 241 3.33 -3.10 -4.45
C TYR A 241 2.54 -3.17 -5.76
N ALA A 242 1.25 -2.89 -5.69
CA ALA A 242 0.35 -2.90 -6.85
C ALA A 242 -0.93 -2.10 -6.55
N LYS A 243 -1.54 -1.54 -7.60
CA LYS A 243 -2.91 -1.07 -7.49
C LYS A 243 -3.85 -2.26 -7.36
N VAL A 244 -4.58 -2.32 -6.27
CA VAL A 244 -5.54 -3.39 -6.01
C VAL A 244 -6.94 -2.98 -6.47
N ARG A 245 -7.62 -3.89 -7.15
CA ARG A 245 -9.05 -3.78 -7.49
C ARG A 245 -9.76 -5.00 -6.95
N LEU A 246 -10.55 -4.80 -5.93
CA LEU A 246 -11.46 -5.84 -5.45
C LEU A 246 -12.57 -6.07 -6.50
N ASP A 247 -13.17 -7.23 -6.50
CA ASP A 247 -14.41 -7.44 -7.23
C ASP A 247 -15.56 -6.60 -6.63
N GLU A 248 -16.61 -6.32 -7.39
CA GLU A 248 -17.64 -5.36 -6.99
C GLU A 248 -18.40 -5.76 -5.71
N ASP A 249 -18.65 -7.06 -5.52
CA ASP A 249 -19.35 -7.54 -4.33
C ASP A 249 -18.47 -7.37 -3.09
N SER A 250 -17.20 -7.76 -3.18
CA SER A 250 -16.21 -7.57 -2.09
C SER A 250 -15.99 -6.10 -1.78
N LEU A 251 -15.90 -5.23 -2.80
CA LEU A 251 -15.75 -3.80 -2.62
C LEU A 251 -16.98 -3.20 -1.93
N SER A 252 -18.17 -3.53 -2.42
CA SER A 252 -19.41 -2.97 -1.86
C SER A 252 -19.63 -3.42 -0.43
N PHE A 253 -19.53 -4.71 -0.16
CA PHE A 253 -19.71 -5.27 1.18
C PHE A 253 -18.63 -4.79 2.15
N GLY A 254 -17.35 -4.78 1.71
CA GLY A 254 -16.24 -4.31 2.52
C GLY A 254 -16.35 -2.83 2.90
N LEU A 255 -16.82 -1.98 1.99
CA LEU A 255 -17.06 -0.57 2.28
C LEU A 255 -18.29 -0.37 3.19
N GLU A 256 -19.34 -1.15 3.03
CA GLU A 256 -20.53 -1.09 3.89
C GLU A 256 -20.19 -1.49 5.35
N HIS A 257 -19.29 -2.45 5.52
CA HIS A 257 -18.92 -3.00 6.83
C HIS A 257 -17.47 -2.66 7.22
N ILE A 258 -16.94 -1.52 6.79
CA ILE A 258 -15.52 -1.17 6.97
C ILE A 258 -15.09 -1.13 8.44
N GLU A 259 -15.96 -0.72 9.33
CA GLU A 259 -15.71 -0.69 10.78
C GLU A 259 -15.68 -2.08 11.42
N ALA A 260 -16.23 -3.08 10.75
CA ALA A 260 -16.30 -4.46 11.26
C ALA A 260 -14.97 -5.23 11.12
N PHE A 261 -14.04 -4.77 10.26
CA PHE A 261 -12.71 -5.38 10.20
C PHE A 261 -12.01 -5.28 11.56
N THR A 262 -11.62 -6.40 12.12
CA THR A 262 -10.97 -6.46 13.44
C THR A 262 -9.54 -5.96 13.43
N GLU A 263 -8.86 -6.07 12.28
CA GLU A 263 -7.49 -5.63 12.09
C GLU A 263 -7.40 -4.38 11.20
N SER A 264 -6.43 -3.53 11.50
CA SER A 264 -6.22 -2.26 10.78
C SER A 264 -5.65 -2.47 9.38
N LEU A 265 -4.75 -3.45 9.17
CA LEU A 265 -4.10 -3.68 7.87
C LEU A 265 -5.10 -4.07 6.76
N PRO A 266 -5.95 -5.11 6.90
CA PRO A 266 -6.95 -5.42 5.87
C PRO A 266 -7.94 -4.28 5.65
N ARG A 267 -8.33 -3.52 6.69
CA ARG A 267 -9.15 -2.32 6.58
C ARG A 267 -8.46 -1.26 5.71
N SER A 268 -7.17 -1.03 5.92
CA SER A 268 -6.37 -0.08 5.14
C SER A 268 -6.23 -0.50 3.67
N ILE A 269 -6.04 -1.80 3.39
CA ILE A 269 -5.97 -2.35 2.03
C ILE A 269 -7.32 -2.18 1.32
N VAL A 270 -8.43 -2.50 1.99
CA VAL A 270 -9.79 -2.33 1.44
C VAL A 270 -10.09 -0.86 1.15
N LEU A 271 -9.57 0.09 1.95
CA LEU A 271 -9.72 1.53 1.70
C LEU A 271 -8.76 2.09 0.65
N ALA A 272 -7.60 1.47 0.47
CA ALA A 272 -6.64 1.90 -0.57
C ALA A 272 -7.23 1.67 -1.98
N SER A 273 -7.90 0.55 -2.21
CA SER A 273 -8.53 0.23 -3.50
C SER A 273 -9.49 1.32 -3.99
N PRO A 274 -10.55 1.74 -3.26
CA PRO A 274 -11.46 2.79 -3.71
C PRO A 274 -10.79 4.16 -3.77
N CYS A 275 -9.78 4.45 -2.95
CA CYS A 275 -9.01 5.69 -3.05
C CYS A 275 -8.33 5.81 -4.42
N ASP A 276 -7.68 4.74 -4.87
CA ASP A 276 -7.09 4.66 -6.20
C ASP A 276 -8.13 4.71 -7.32
N MET A 277 -9.27 4.03 -7.14
CA MET A 277 -10.38 4.06 -8.10
C MET A 277 -10.96 5.47 -8.27
N VAL A 278 -11.02 6.27 -7.21
CA VAL A 278 -11.41 7.69 -7.29
C VAL A 278 -10.41 8.48 -8.12
N ARG A 279 -9.11 8.26 -7.91
CA ARG A 279 -8.03 8.92 -8.66
C ARG A 279 -8.06 8.55 -10.14
N ASP A 280 -8.34 7.29 -10.44
CA ASP A 280 -8.44 6.76 -11.81
C ASP A 280 -9.80 7.08 -12.49
N GLY A 281 -10.74 7.72 -11.77
CA GLY A 281 -12.08 8.03 -12.29
C GLY A 281 -13.02 6.83 -12.38
N GLU A 282 -12.70 5.72 -11.74
CA GLU A 282 -13.50 4.49 -11.71
C GLU A 282 -14.58 4.49 -10.64
N LEU A 283 -14.45 5.35 -9.60
CA LEU A 283 -15.37 5.40 -8.46
C LEU A 283 -15.70 6.84 -8.06
N ALA A 284 -16.94 7.09 -7.65
CA ALA A 284 -17.33 8.38 -7.09
C ALA A 284 -16.66 8.64 -5.74
N ALA A 285 -16.08 9.83 -5.57
CA ALA A 285 -15.37 10.24 -4.37
C ALA A 285 -16.21 10.12 -3.09
N SER A 286 -17.52 10.38 -3.19
CA SER A 286 -18.46 10.27 -2.05
C SER A 286 -18.49 8.88 -1.43
N ARG A 287 -18.38 7.83 -2.26
CA ARG A 287 -18.40 6.43 -1.79
C ARG A 287 -17.17 6.09 -0.95
N PHE A 288 -15.99 6.57 -1.37
CA PHE A 288 -14.76 6.45 -0.58
C PHE A 288 -14.84 7.28 0.71
N LEU A 289 -15.27 8.55 0.62
CA LEU A 289 -15.31 9.46 1.77
C LEU A 289 -16.21 8.94 2.90
N ASP A 290 -17.38 8.39 2.57
CA ASP A 290 -18.28 7.81 3.56
C ASP A 290 -17.59 6.66 4.34
N ALA A 291 -17.01 5.70 3.65
CA ALA A 291 -16.32 4.58 4.28
C ALA A 291 -15.09 5.04 5.08
N ALA A 292 -14.30 5.98 4.54
CA ALA A 292 -13.11 6.51 5.20
C ALA A 292 -13.44 7.25 6.50
N LEU A 293 -14.54 8.02 6.54
CA LEU A 293 -14.99 8.70 7.75
C LEU A 293 -15.50 7.73 8.81
N ARG A 294 -16.10 6.61 8.41
CA ARG A 294 -16.52 5.56 9.34
C ARG A 294 -15.32 4.83 9.90
N ALA A 295 -14.35 4.48 9.06
CA ALA A 295 -13.10 3.83 9.47
C ALA A 295 -12.31 4.68 10.48
N LEU A 296 -12.24 6.00 10.31
CA LEU A 296 -11.62 6.91 11.29
C LEU A 296 -12.19 6.76 12.69
N GLY A 297 -13.46 6.35 12.82
CA GLY A 297 -14.12 6.16 14.11
C GLY A 297 -13.62 4.94 14.92
N VAL A 298 -12.93 4.02 14.27
CA VAL A 298 -12.45 2.76 14.86
C VAL A 298 -10.94 2.58 14.76
N GLU A 299 -10.23 3.49 14.07
CA GLU A 299 -8.77 3.45 13.98
C GLU A 299 -8.11 3.99 15.24
N GLU A 300 -7.10 3.28 15.72
CA GLU A 300 -6.33 3.64 16.90
C GLU A 300 -4.92 4.16 16.58
N PRO A 301 -4.16 3.58 15.60
CA PRO A 301 -2.79 4.01 15.36
C PRO A 301 -2.73 5.44 14.80
N PRO A 302 -2.00 6.38 15.42
CA PRO A 302 -1.93 7.78 14.98
C PRO A 302 -1.44 7.94 13.53
N SER A 303 -0.52 7.09 13.09
CA SER A 303 0.02 7.08 11.72
C SER A 303 -1.06 6.68 10.68
N VAL A 304 -1.89 5.69 11.00
CA VAL A 304 -3.00 5.25 10.13
C VAL A 304 -4.05 6.34 10.03
N ILE A 305 -4.40 6.95 11.17
CA ILE A 305 -5.33 8.10 11.22
C ILE A 305 -4.78 9.25 10.36
N GLN A 306 -3.50 9.58 10.48
CA GLN A 306 -2.86 10.63 9.69
C GLN A 306 -2.92 10.32 8.19
N GLY A 307 -2.57 9.11 7.77
CA GLY A 307 -2.61 8.69 6.36
C GLY A 307 -4.03 8.75 5.79
N LEU A 308 -5.01 8.26 6.56
CA LEU A 308 -6.41 8.28 6.14
C LEU A 308 -6.96 9.72 6.02
N LEU A 309 -6.61 10.60 6.95
CA LEU A 309 -6.94 12.03 6.87
C LEU A 309 -6.28 12.70 5.65
N GLY A 310 -5.05 12.33 5.32
CA GLY A 310 -4.37 12.79 4.10
C GLY A 310 -5.14 12.38 2.83
N ARG A 311 -5.56 11.12 2.74
CA ARG A 311 -6.37 10.60 1.61
C ARG A 311 -7.73 11.31 1.52
N ILE A 312 -8.41 11.53 2.64
CA ILE A 312 -9.67 12.30 2.70
C ILE A 312 -9.45 13.73 2.20
N THR A 313 -8.43 14.43 2.69
CA THR A 313 -8.11 15.80 2.28
C THR A 313 -7.81 15.90 0.80
N THR A 314 -7.00 14.98 0.27
CA THR A 314 -6.69 14.90 -1.16
C THR A 314 -7.94 14.67 -1.99
N CYS A 315 -8.84 13.79 -1.52
CA CYS A 315 -10.10 13.50 -2.19
C CYS A 315 -11.02 14.73 -2.23
N LEU A 316 -11.15 15.45 -1.12
CA LEU A 316 -11.97 16.65 -1.02
C LEU A 316 -11.44 17.80 -1.89
N SER A 317 -10.11 17.97 -1.94
CA SER A 317 -9.50 19.10 -2.67
C SER A 317 -9.33 18.84 -4.17
N GLY A 318 -9.16 17.58 -4.59
CA GLY A 318 -8.76 17.24 -5.97
C GLY A 318 -9.78 16.46 -6.80
N PHE A 319 -10.69 15.71 -6.17
CA PHE A 319 -11.53 14.74 -6.89
C PHE A 319 -13.04 14.95 -6.74
N LEU A 320 -13.45 15.99 -6.03
CA LEU A 320 -14.87 16.39 -6.03
C LEU A 320 -15.13 17.32 -7.22
N PRO A 321 -16.22 17.08 -7.99
CA PRO A 321 -16.66 18.01 -9.02
C PRO A 321 -16.97 19.40 -8.42
N PRO A 322 -16.67 20.49 -9.11
CA PRO A 322 -16.99 21.85 -8.65
C PRO A 322 -18.50 22.07 -8.40
N THR A 323 -19.32 21.23 -9.00
CA THR A 323 -20.78 21.24 -8.91
C THR A 323 -21.34 20.41 -7.76
N VAL A 324 -20.48 19.60 -7.09
CA VAL A 324 -20.92 18.88 -5.89
C VAL A 324 -21.23 19.92 -4.82
N PRO A 325 -22.45 19.88 -4.25
CA PRO A 325 -22.84 20.83 -3.24
C PRO A 325 -21.77 20.90 -2.16
N ARG A 326 -21.48 22.11 -1.74
CA ARG A 326 -20.62 22.39 -0.56
C ARG A 326 -21.07 21.63 0.69
N ASP A 327 -22.16 20.88 0.59
CA ASP A 327 -22.78 20.07 1.64
C ASP A 327 -21.97 18.82 2.05
N LEU A 328 -21.13 18.25 1.15
CA LEU A 328 -20.23 17.15 1.55
C LEU A 328 -19.10 17.66 2.46
N ALA A 329 -18.58 18.86 2.22
CA ALA A 329 -17.54 19.44 3.05
C ALA A 329 -18.03 19.76 4.47
N PRO A 330 -19.20 20.43 4.68
CA PRO A 330 -19.75 20.63 6.01
C PRO A 330 -20.09 19.33 6.75
N GLY A 331 -20.62 18.33 6.06
CA GLY A 331 -20.89 17.00 6.64
C GLY A 331 -19.61 16.30 7.09
N THR A 332 -18.57 16.33 6.25
CA THR A 332 -17.25 15.80 6.58
C THR A 332 -16.62 16.56 7.74
N ALA A 333 -16.67 17.90 7.72
CA ALA A 333 -16.16 18.75 8.80
C ALA A 333 -16.87 18.48 10.13
N ALA A 334 -18.20 18.35 10.11
CA ALA A 334 -18.99 18.01 11.29
C ALA A 334 -18.61 16.66 11.87
N ARG A 335 -18.39 15.65 11.01
CA ARG A 335 -17.96 14.32 11.42
C ARG A 335 -16.55 14.32 12.01
N LEU A 336 -15.59 15.00 11.36
CA LEU A 336 -14.24 15.16 11.89
C LEU A 336 -14.23 15.87 13.24
N LEU A 337 -15.04 16.90 13.41
CA LEU A 337 -15.19 17.60 14.69
C LEU A 337 -15.80 16.69 15.77
N GLN A 338 -16.77 15.87 15.42
CA GLN A 338 -17.36 14.89 16.32
C GLN A 338 -16.31 13.86 16.78
N LEU A 339 -15.50 13.32 15.86
CA LEU A 339 -14.41 12.39 16.15
C LEU A 339 -13.35 13.04 17.05
N ALA A 340 -12.96 14.29 16.76
CA ALA A 340 -12.02 15.04 17.60
C ALA A 340 -12.53 15.26 19.04
N ARG A 341 -13.85 15.48 19.20
CA ARG A 341 -14.47 15.63 20.52
C ARG A 341 -14.63 14.32 21.29
N ALA A 342 -14.79 13.22 20.58
CA ALA A 342 -14.92 11.88 21.17
C ALA A 342 -13.56 11.29 21.59
N ALA A 343 -12.45 11.80 21.07
CA ALA A 343 -11.12 11.32 21.38
C ALA A 343 -10.72 11.64 22.84
N HIS A 344 -9.93 10.74 23.44
CA HIS A 344 -9.54 10.84 24.85
C HIS A 344 -8.67 12.07 25.10
N PRO A 345 -8.93 12.87 26.15
CA PRO A 345 -8.08 13.99 26.53
C PRO A 345 -6.64 13.52 26.80
N GLY A 346 -5.66 14.17 26.16
CA GLY A 346 -4.24 13.87 26.31
C GLY A 346 -3.68 12.80 25.35
N SER A 347 -4.51 12.25 24.44
CA SER A 347 -4.04 11.48 23.30
C SER A 347 -3.69 12.39 22.11
N ASP A 348 -2.81 11.94 21.22
CA ASP A 348 -2.51 12.67 19.97
C ASP A 348 -3.66 12.61 18.96
N GLN A 349 -4.67 11.76 19.20
CA GLN A 349 -5.83 11.55 18.33
C GLN A 349 -6.67 12.83 18.06
N PRO A 350 -6.96 13.73 19.03
CA PRO A 350 -7.78 14.92 18.75
C PRO A 350 -7.10 15.94 17.86
N HIS A 351 -5.78 16.01 17.90
CA HIS A 351 -5.02 17.05 17.18
C HIS A 351 -5.03 16.85 15.65
N GLN A 352 -5.08 15.63 15.18
CA GLN A 352 -5.00 15.32 13.75
C GLN A 352 -6.29 15.68 12.98
N PRO A 353 -7.50 15.29 13.41
CA PRO A 353 -8.74 15.74 12.78
C PRO A 353 -8.92 17.26 12.81
N VAL A 354 -8.49 17.94 13.88
CA VAL A 354 -8.54 19.41 13.98
C VAL A 354 -7.58 20.07 12.99
N ARG A 355 -6.38 19.52 12.79
CA ARG A 355 -5.43 20.01 11.77
C ARG A 355 -5.98 19.82 10.35
N ALA A 356 -6.60 18.69 10.06
CA ALA A 356 -7.23 18.42 8.77
C ALA A 356 -8.39 19.38 8.50
N LEU A 357 -9.22 19.66 9.50
CA LEU A 357 -10.29 20.67 9.45
C LEU A 357 -9.74 22.07 9.17
N ALA A 358 -8.68 22.48 9.87
CA ALA A 358 -8.05 23.78 9.69
C ALA A 358 -7.46 23.93 8.28
N ALA A 359 -6.82 22.90 7.76
CA ALA A 359 -6.27 22.88 6.40
C ALA A 359 -7.38 23.02 5.35
N HIS A 360 -8.53 22.38 5.55
CA HIS A 360 -9.68 22.47 4.64
C HIS A 360 -10.28 23.87 4.62
N HIS A 361 -10.47 24.51 5.79
CA HIS A 361 -11.03 25.87 5.88
C HIS A 361 -10.08 26.96 5.35
N LEU A 362 -8.76 26.74 5.38
CA LEU A 362 -7.78 27.67 4.81
C LEU A 362 -7.75 27.66 3.28
N HIS A 363 -8.15 26.55 2.65
CA HIS A 363 -8.30 26.49 1.19
C HIS A 363 -9.58 27.15 0.67
N ASP A 364 -10.62 27.29 1.48
CA ASP A 364 -11.89 27.93 1.12
C ASP A 364 -11.89 29.45 1.37
N ALA A 365 -10.86 30.01 1.98
CA ALA A 365 -10.74 31.45 2.15
C ALA A 365 -10.39 32.10 0.79
N PRO A 366 -11.17 33.07 0.29
CA PRO A 366 -10.82 33.78 -0.93
C PRO A 366 -9.45 34.46 -0.76
N PRO A 367 -8.63 34.54 -1.82
CA PRO A 367 -7.32 35.15 -1.72
C PRO A 367 -7.46 36.58 -1.19
N PRO A 368 -6.58 37.03 -0.27
CA PRO A 368 -6.65 38.37 0.27
C PRO A 368 -6.46 39.39 -0.86
N GLY A 369 -7.53 40.13 -1.21
CA GLY A 369 -7.49 41.17 -2.22
C GLY A 369 -8.64 41.25 -3.22
N THR A 370 -9.69 40.45 -3.09
CA THR A 370 -10.94 40.60 -3.89
C THR A 370 -12.08 41.13 -3.02
N ALA A 371 -11.98 42.39 -2.56
CA ALA A 371 -13.06 43.19 -2.02
C ALA A 371 -13.03 44.57 -2.72
#